data_062373c0873cee834cbd354e3b2926c2
#
_entry.id   062373c0873cee834cbd354e3b2926c2
#
_cell.length_a   1.000
_cell.length_b   1.000
_cell.length_c   1.000
_cell.angle_alpha   90.00
_cell.angle_beta   90.00
_cell.angle_gamma   90.00
#
_symmetry.space_group_name_H-M   'P 1'
#
loop_
_entity.id
_entity.type
_entity.pdbx_description
1 polymer ?
#
loop_
_entity_poly.entity_id
_entity_poly.type
_entity_poly.pdbx_seq_one_letter_code
_entity_poly.pdbx_strand_id
1 'polypeptide(L)'
;MAVNDTPKVRTCGTMPVHERLLRTDPVYVAARNRSENAHWEAIARGGPVGRAGVTTIPVVVHVVWNTAAQNISDSQVHSQIDVLNRDFRDTNPDASNTPAVFAPLVADGRIQFELASSDPAGLATDGITRTNTSSDSFSDDDKVKSVASGGADPWPSEKYLNLWVCQLGGGLLGYAQFPGGPAATDGVVILHTGFGTNGTAAAPFNFGRSATHEIGHWLNLRHIWGDDGNACNGDDFVADTPNAAGPNFGKPTFPHVTCNNGPDGDLFMNYMDYSDDDSMFMFTQGQVARIQTSLDADRPTIGVG
;
A
#
# COMPACT_ATOMS: atom_id res chain seq x y z
N MET A 1 26.75 1.37 16.44
CA MET A 1 25.59 0.52 16.73
C MET A 1 24.42 1.20 16.05
N ALA A 2 23.98 0.70 14.91
CA ALA A 2 22.77 1.19 14.28
C ALA A 2 21.61 0.79 15.19
N VAL A 3 20.97 1.75 15.81
CA VAL A 3 19.72 1.52 16.54
C VAL A 3 18.68 1.25 15.46
N ASN A 4 18.21 0.02 15.37
CA ASN A 4 17.01 -0.30 14.59
C ASN A 4 15.81 0.30 15.34
N ASP A 5 15.65 1.61 15.26
CA ASP A 5 14.48 2.27 15.82
C ASP A 5 13.30 2.01 14.90
N THR A 6 12.50 1.01 15.24
CA THR A 6 11.17 0.85 14.65
C THR A 6 10.38 2.14 14.92
N PRO A 7 9.81 2.78 13.87
CA PRO A 7 9.00 3.98 14.08
C PRO A 7 7.89 3.72 15.09
N LYS A 8 7.56 4.74 15.89
CA LYS A 8 6.48 4.65 16.91
C LYS A 8 5.14 5.15 16.39
N VAL A 9 5.17 5.85 15.27
CA VAL A 9 3.99 6.36 14.57
C VAL A 9 4.14 6.03 13.10
N ARG A 10 3.03 5.75 12.43
CA ARG A 10 3.01 5.50 10.99
C ARG A 10 3.38 6.78 10.24
N THR A 11 4.25 6.62 9.25
CA THR A 11 4.60 7.67 8.31
C THR A 11 4.78 7.04 6.94
N CYS A 12 4.01 7.54 5.97
CA CYS A 12 4.01 7.12 4.58
C CYS A 12 4.65 8.18 3.69
N GLY A 13 5.52 7.76 2.78
CA GLY A 13 6.21 8.66 1.83
C GLY A 13 5.48 8.81 0.49
N THR A 14 4.29 8.23 0.32
CA THR A 14 3.58 8.22 -0.97
C THR A 14 3.18 9.61 -1.44
N MET A 15 2.66 10.46 -0.56
CA MET A 15 2.26 11.82 -0.97
C MET A 15 3.46 12.69 -1.37
N PRO A 16 4.60 12.72 -0.67
CA PRO A 16 5.83 13.36 -1.16
C PRO A 16 6.28 12.86 -2.54
N VAL A 17 6.24 11.55 -2.80
CA VAL A 17 6.54 10.99 -4.13
C VAL A 17 5.55 11.49 -5.18
N HIS A 18 4.25 11.46 -4.88
CA HIS A 18 3.19 11.96 -5.76
C HIS A 18 3.39 13.43 -6.13
N GLU A 19 3.61 14.28 -5.14
CA GLU A 19 3.84 15.71 -5.36
C GLU A 19 5.12 15.98 -6.16
N ARG A 20 6.19 15.23 -5.91
CA ARG A 20 7.43 15.32 -6.69
C ARG A 20 7.15 15.00 -8.15
N LEU A 21 6.47 13.90 -8.45
CA LEU A 21 6.11 13.49 -9.81
C LEU A 21 5.17 14.50 -10.48
N LEU A 22 4.18 15.04 -9.78
CA LEU A 22 3.31 16.09 -10.33
C LEU A 22 4.10 17.34 -10.75
N ARG A 23 5.16 17.70 -10.03
CA ARG A 23 5.99 18.88 -10.36
C ARG A 23 6.99 18.61 -11.48
N THR A 24 7.44 17.37 -11.66
CA THR A 24 8.61 17.07 -12.51
C THR A 24 8.28 16.25 -13.75
N ASP A 25 7.11 15.61 -13.81
CA ASP A 25 6.75 14.71 -14.90
C ASP A 25 5.35 15.03 -15.48
N PRO A 26 5.28 15.73 -16.63
CA PRO A 26 4.00 16.06 -17.28
C PRO A 26 3.26 14.81 -17.81
N VAL A 27 3.96 13.69 -18.06
CA VAL A 27 3.33 12.43 -18.48
C VAL A 27 2.56 11.85 -17.29
N TYR A 28 3.16 11.90 -16.11
CA TYR A 28 2.48 11.52 -14.88
C TYR A 28 1.24 12.36 -14.60
N VAL A 29 1.32 13.69 -14.73
CA VAL A 29 0.15 14.58 -14.57
C VAL A 29 -0.99 14.15 -15.50
N ALA A 30 -0.69 13.92 -16.77
CA ALA A 30 -1.70 13.49 -17.74
C ALA A 30 -2.27 12.10 -17.41
N ALA A 31 -1.43 11.17 -16.92
CA ALA A 31 -1.86 9.85 -16.50
C ALA A 31 -2.78 9.92 -15.28
N ARG A 32 -2.42 10.72 -14.25
CA ARG A 32 -3.26 10.92 -13.07
C ARG A 32 -4.64 11.46 -13.43
N ASN A 33 -4.70 12.45 -14.32
CA ASN A 33 -5.97 12.99 -14.80
C ASN A 33 -6.83 11.92 -15.50
N ARG A 34 -6.22 11.01 -16.28
CA ARG A 34 -6.95 9.89 -16.90
C ARG A 34 -7.48 8.91 -15.85
N SER A 35 -6.66 8.56 -14.86
CA SER A 35 -7.08 7.68 -13.75
C SER A 35 -8.28 8.25 -12.99
N GLU A 36 -8.23 9.54 -12.64
CA GLU A 36 -9.34 10.18 -11.93
C GLU A 36 -10.60 10.27 -12.82
N ASN A 37 -10.46 10.60 -14.10
CA ASN A 37 -11.59 10.60 -15.03
C ASN A 37 -12.21 9.21 -15.16
N ALA A 38 -11.41 8.14 -15.28
CA ALA A 38 -11.90 6.77 -15.32
C ALA A 38 -12.70 6.40 -14.05
N HIS A 39 -12.24 6.87 -12.90
CA HIS A 39 -12.96 6.68 -11.63
C HIS A 39 -14.33 7.41 -11.63
N TRP A 40 -14.37 8.68 -12.02
CA TRP A 40 -15.64 9.43 -12.11
C TRP A 40 -16.60 8.84 -13.15
N GLU A 41 -16.08 8.37 -14.27
CA GLU A 41 -16.90 7.66 -15.27
C GLU A 41 -17.44 6.32 -14.72
N ALA A 42 -16.66 5.59 -13.93
CA ALA A 42 -17.11 4.37 -13.26
C ALA A 42 -18.26 4.67 -12.29
N ILE A 43 -18.12 5.70 -11.45
CA ILE A 43 -19.18 6.16 -10.54
C ILE A 43 -20.45 6.52 -11.33
N ALA A 44 -20.31 7.31 -12.40
CA ALA A 44 -21.45 7.75 -13.23
C ALA A 44 -22.20 6.59 -13.89
N ARG A 45 -21.51 5.47 -14.15
CA ARG A 45 -22.13 4.23 -14.68
C ARG A 45 -22.75 3.32 -13.62
N GLY A 46 -22.63 3.66 -12.34
CA GLY A 46 -23.11 2.85 -11.22
C GLY A 46 -22.12 1.83 -10.70
N GLY A 47 -20.84 1.99 -11.00
CA GLY A 47 -19.73 1.19 -10.51
C GLY A 47 -18.71 0.79 -11.59
N PRO A 48 -17.57 0.18 -11.18
CA PRO A 48 -16.58 -0.35 -12.13
C PRO A 48 -17.19 -1.50 -12.96
N VAL A 49 -16.69 -1.67 -14.17
CA VAL A 49 -16.97 -2.88 -14.96
C VAL A 49 -16.46 -4.09 -14.19
N GLY A 50 -15.28 -3.93 -13.59
CA GLY A 50 -14.63 -4.90 -12.72
C GLY A 50 -14.25 -6.20 -13.43
N ARG A 51 -13.21 -6.82 -12.94
CA ARG A 51 -12.81 -8.14 -13.43
C ARG A 51 -13.73 -9.23 -12.88
N ALA A 52 -14.01 -10.23 -13.67
CA ALA A 52 -14.75 -11.41 -13.19
C ALA A 52 -13.89 -12.22 -12.21
N GLY A 53 -14.44 -12.54 -11.03
CA GLY A 53 -13.77 -13.36 -10.03
C GLY A 53 -12.68 -12.64 -9.24
N VAL A 54 -11.65 -13.38 -8.86
CA VAL A 54 -10.51 -12.91 -8.08
C VAL A 54 -9.35 -12.63 -9.03
N THR A 55 -8.73 -11.46 -8.91
CA THR A 55 -7.50 -11.12 -9.63
C THR A 55 -6.30 -11.57 -8.83
N THR A 56 -5.49 -12.47 -9.37
CA THR A 56 -4.22 -12.88 -8.73
C THR A 56 -3.07 -12.03 -9.28
N ILE A 57 -2.40 -11.28 -8.43
CA ILE A 57 -1.29 -10.40 -8.79
C ILE A 57 0.03 -11.10 -8.50
N PRO A 58 0.89 -11.35 -9.52
CA PRO A 58 2.23 -11.86 -9.29
C PRO A 58 3.10 -10.79 -8.61
N VAL A 59 3.78 -11.16 -7.51
CA VAL A 59 4.63 -10.28 -6.70
C VAL A 59 6.08 -10.72 -6.82
N VAL A 60 6.98 -9.77 -7.00
CA VAL A 60 8.40 -9.98 -6.72
C VAL A 60 8.81 -9.15 -5.50
N VAL A 61 9.49 -9.81 -4.56
CA VAL A 61 10.01 -9.15 -3.35
C VAL A 61 11.51 -8.97 -3.50
N HIS A 62 11.94 -7.72 -3.59
CA HIS A 62 13.34 -7.31 -3.66
C HIS A 62 13.86 -7.00 -2.26
N VAL A 63 14.56 -7.93 -1.62
CA VAL A 63 15.19 -7.72 -0.31
C VAL A 63 16.52 -7.01 -0.51
N VAL A 64 16.58 -5.72 -0.16
CA VAL A 64 17.80 -4.90 -0.26
C VAL A 64 18.35 -4.69 1.15
N TRP A 65 19.54 -5.23 1.42
CA TRP A 65 20.06 -5.36 2.77
C TRP A 65 21.53 -4.94 2.91
N ASN A 66 21.87 -4.25 3.99
CA ASN A 66 23.23 -3.91 4.40
C ASN A 66 23.68 -4.80 5.56
N THR A 67 22.81 -5.09 6.52
CA THR A 67 23.11 -5.93 7.68
C THR A 67 22.35 -7.26 7.60
N ALA A 68 22.86 -8.28 8.28
CA ALA A 68 22.21 -9.61 8.32
C ALA A 68 20.74 -9.55 8.80
N ALA A 69 20.40 -8.63 9.70
CA ALA A 69 19.03 -8.46 10.19
C ALA A 69 18.08 -7.95 9.09
N GLN A 70 18.57 -7.13 8.17
CA GLN A 70 17.77 -6.60 7.05
C GLN A 70 17.57 -7.64 5.94
N ASN A 71 18.39 -8.68 5.90
CA ASN A 71 18.22 -9.81 4.97
C ASN A 71 17.15 -10.75 5.53
N ILE A 72 15.90 -10.29 5.49
CA ILE A 72 14.76 -10.99 6.06
C ILE A 72 14.59 -12.39 5.48
N SER A 73 14.03 -13.30 6.27
CA SER A 73 13.84 -14.70 5.86
C SER A 73 12.70 -14.84 4.85
N ASP A 74 12.72 -15.95 4.07
CA ASP A 74 11.61 -16.30 3.19
C ASP A 74 10.32 -16.51 3.99
N SER A 75 10.40 -17.06 5.22
CA SER A 75 9.25 -17.17 6.12
C SER A 75 8.62 -15.81 6.43
N GLN A 76 9.41 -14.73 6.59
CA GLN A 76 8.89 -13.38 6.79
C GLN A 76 8.22 -12.88 5.51
N VAL A 77 8.78 -13.15 4.34
CA VAL A 77 8.17 -12.82 3.04
C VAL A 77 6.84 -13.54 2.87
N HIS A 78 6.80 -14.84 3.09
CA HIS A 78 5.55 -15.61 2.99
C HIS A 78 4.47 -15.10 3.96
N SER A 79 4.86 -14.75 5.21
CA SER A 79 3.91 -14.19 6.16
C SER A 79 3.27 -12.89 5.70
N GLN A 80 4.01 -12.06 4.92
CA GLN A 80 3.45 -10.85 4.32
C GLN A 80 2.44 -11.17 3.20
N ILE A 81 2.74 -12.14 2.34
CA ILE A 81 1.80 -12.57 1.30
C ILE A 81 0.51 -13.10 1.93
N ASP A 82 0.62 -13.86 3.02
CA ASP A 82 -0.54 -14.35 3.78
C ASP A 82 -1.38 -13.20 4.36
N VAL A 83 -0.76 -12.12 4.86
CA VAL A 83 -1.47 -10.93 5.33
C VAL A 83 -2.20 -10.26 4.18
N LEU A 84 -1.51 -9.97 3.08
CA LEU A 84 -2.12 -9.33 1.91
C LEU A 84 -3.34 -10.09 1.41
N ASN A 85 -3.24 -11.43 1.36
CA ASN A 85 -4.34 -12.29 0.93
C ASN A 85 -5.53 -12.27 1.89
N ARG A 86 -5.31 -12.09 3.18
CA ARG A 86 -6.40 -11.93 4.14
C ARG A 86 -7.03 -10.55 4.07
N ASP A 87 -6.22 -9.51 4.04
CA ASP A 87 -6.67 -8.12 4.08
C ASP A 87 -7.45 -7.73 2.82
N PHE A 88 -6.94 -8.07 1.63
CA PHE A 88 -7.60 -7.77 0.35
C PHE A 88 -8.78 -8.69 0.02
N ARG A 89 -9.02 -9.74 0.82
CA ARG A 89 -10.15 -10.66 0.68
C ARG A 89 -11.13 -10.57 1.84
N ASP A 90 -10.95 -9.61 2.76
CA ASP A 90 -11.79 -9.44 3.96
C ASP A 90 -11.95 -10.76 4.74
N THR A 91 -10.83 -11.49 4.90
CA THR A 91 -10.76 -12.76 5.64
C THR A 91 -9.80 -12.69 6.83
N ASN A 92 -9.34 -11.49 7.16
CA ASN A 92 -8.49 -11.24 8.31
C ASN A 92 -9.26 -11.50 9.63
N PRO A 93 -8.64 -12.16 10.62
CA PRO A 93 -9.32 -12.57 11.86
C PRO A 93 -9.90 -11.41 12.67
N ASP A 94 -9.33 -10.22 12.53
CA ASP A 94 -9.71 -9.01 13.25
C ASP A 94 -10.80 -8.17 12.54
N ALA A 95 -11.28 -8.58 11.36
CA ALA A 95 -12.40 -7.93 10.67
C ALA A 95 -13.65 -7.82 11.57
N SER A 96 -13.85 -8.80 12.47
CA SER A 96 -14.95 -8.80 13.46
C SER A 96 -14.89 -7.65 14.48
N ASN A 97 -13.76 -6.95 14.59
CA ASN A 97 -13.60 -5.77 15.46
C ASN A 97 -14.18 -4.50 14.83
N THR A 98 -14.59 -4.54 13.55
CA THR A 98 -15.24 -3.40 12.90
C THR A 98 -16.50 -3.00 13.64
N PRO A 99 -16.64 -1.72 14.08
CA PRO A 99 -17.86 -1.25 14.72
C PRO A 99 -19.11 -1.51 13.86
N ALA A 100 -20.20 -1.89 14.50
CA ALA A 100 -21.42 -2.31 13.80
C ALA A 100 -21.97 -1.28 12.79
N VAL A 101 -21.72 0.01 13.02
CA VAL A 101 -22.11 1.10 12.10
C VAL A 101 -21.29 1.08 10.80
N PHE A 102 -20.03 0.67 10.86
CA PHE A 102 -19.14 0.57 9.70
C PHE A 102 -19.12 -0.82 9.04
N ALA A 103 -19.63 -1.85 9.73
CA ALA A 103 -19.68 -3.21 9.18
C ALA A 103 -20.36 -3.31 7.80
N PRO A 104 -21.45 -2.56 7.50
CA PRO A 104 -22.05 -2.57 6.16
C PRO A 104 -21.15 -1.98 5.06
N LEU A 105 -20.10 -1.23 5.40
CA LEU A 105 -19.19 -0.63 4.43
C LEU A 105 -18.06 -1.58 4.03
N VAL A 106 -17.76 -2.59 4.84
CA VAL A 106 -16.65 -3.53 4.61
C VAL A 106 -16.83 -4.27 3.29
N ALA A 107 -15.73 -4.45 2.55
CA ALA A 107 -15.78 -5.11 1.25
C ALA A 107 -14.56 -5.99 0.96
N ASP A 108 -14.81 -7.14 0.33
CA ASP A 108 -13.81 -7.99 -0.30
C ASP A 108 -13.25 -7.33 -1.56
N GLY A 109 -11.95 -7.00 -1.56
CA GLY A 109 -11.25 -6.43 -2.69
C GLY A 109 -11.15 -7.34 -3.90
N ARG A 110 -11.40 -8.63 -3.75
CA ARG A 110 -11.28 -9.68 -4.79
C ARG A 110 -9.90 -9.71 -5.45
N ILE A 111 -8.86 -9.48 -4.64
CA ILE A 111 -7.46 -9.55 -5.07
C ILE A 111 -6.74 -10.58 -4.24
N GLN A 112 -5.89 -11.35 -4.88
CA GLN A 112 -4.92 -12.24 -4.26
C GLN A 112 -3.51 -11.92 -4.76
N PHE A 113 -2.52 -12.23 -3.96
CA PHE A 113 -1.11 -12.03 -4.25
C PHE A 113 -0.39 -13.36 -4.20
N GLU A 114 0.46 -13.61 -5.18
CA GLU A 114 1.29 -14.81 -5.23
C GLU A 114 2.73 -14.39 -5.55
N LEU A 115 3.71 -15.01 -4.88
CA LEU A 115 5.10 -14.83 -5.31
C LEU A 115 5.26 -15.34 -6.75
N ALA A 116 5.95 -14.56 -7.56
CA ALA A 116 6.19 -14.91 -8.96
C ALA A 116 6.90 -16.25 -9.07
N SER A 117 6.37 -17.15 -9.87
CA SER A 117 6.97 -18.48 -10.16
C SER A 117 7.84 -18.48 -11.41
N SER A 118 7.83 -17.38 -12.19
CA SER A 118 8.64 -17.18 -13.38
C SER A 118 9.25 -15.77 -13.36
N ASP A 119 10.52 -15.66 -13.65
CA ASP A 119 11.22 -14.38 -13.77
C ASP A 119 10.97 -13.70 -15.13
N PRO A 120 11.46 -12.48 -15.37
CA PRO A 120 11.28 -11.78 -16.66
C PRO A 120 11.89 -12.51 -17.88
N ALA A 121 12.84 -13.41 -17.66
CA ALA A 121 13.43 -14.25 -18.72
C ALA A 121 12.66 -15.57 -18.94
N GLY A 122 11.61 -15.83 -18.15
CA GLY A 122 10.82 -17.04 -18.21
C GLY A 122 11.42 -18.22 -17.45
N LEU A 123 12.43 -17.98 -16.61
CA LEU A 123 13.04 -19.02 -15.77
C LEU A 123 12.27 -19.17 -14.45
N ALA A 124 12.28 -20.38 -13.89
CA ALA A 124 11.66 -20.64 -12.61
C ALA A 124 12.32 -19.83 -11.48
N THR A 125 11.51 -19.28 -10.58
CA THR A 125 11.93 -18.46 -9.44
C THR A 125 11.01 -18.70 -8.25
N ASP A 126 11.45 -18.30 -7.06
CA ASP A 126 10.63 -18.22 -5.84
C ASP A 126 10.02 -16.82 -5.64
N GLY A 127 10.22 -15.88 -6.59
CA GLY A 127 9.72 -14.52 -6.51
C GLY A 127 10.45 -13.63 -5.49
N ILE A 128 11.60 -14.06 -4.95
CA ILE A 128 12.37 -13.31 -3.97
C ILE A 128 13.77 -13.03 -4.53
N THR A 129 14.15 -11.77 -4.66
CA THR A 129 15.52 -11.37 -5.01
C THR A 129 16.23 -10.80 -3.79
N ARG A 130 17.57 -10.92 -3.74
CA ARG A 130 18.37 -10.46 -2.60
C ARG A 130 19.55 -9.67 -3.08
N THR A 131 19.62 -8.39 -2.69
CA THR A 131 20.70 -7.47 -3.05
C THR A 131 21.41 -6.97 -1.82
N ASN A 132 22.70 -7.26 -1.69
CA ASN A 132 23.54 -6.63 -0.67
C ASN A 132 23.88 -5.21 -1.11
N THR A 133 23.75 -4.25 -0.22
CA THR A 133 24.06 -2.84 -0.45
C THR A 133 25.03 -2.30 0.57
N SER A 134 25.76 -1.26 0.22
CA SER A 134 26.55 -0.45 1.15
C SER A 134 25.78 0.73 1.73
N SER A 135 24.53 0.97 1.28
CA SER A 135 23.69 2.05 1.80
C SER A 135 23.13 1.69 3.17
N ASP A 136 23.33 2.55 4.15
CA ASP A 136 22.81 2.34 5.53
C ASP A 136 21.27 2.43 5.57
N SER A 137 20.68 3.29 4.72
CA SER A 137 19.23 3.45 4.58
C SER A 137 18.88 4.10 3.25
N PHE A 138 17.61 3.95 2.86
CA PHE A 138 16.99 4.61 1.72
C PHE A 138 15.91 5.60 2.18
N SER A 139 15.46 6.46 1.28
CA SER A 139 14.35 7.39 1.48
C SER A 139 13.31 7.22 0.36
N ASP A 140 12.32 8.12 0.30
CA ASP A 140 11.30 8.18 -0.74
C ASP A 140 11.79 8.80 -2.09
N ASP A 141 13.11 8.73 -2.31
CA ASP A 141 13.79 9.25 -3.52
C ASP A 141 13.96 8.21 -4.65
N ASP A 142 13.37 7.04 -4.50
CA ASP A 142 13.40 5.90 -5.43
C ASP A 142 14.77 5.25 -5.66
N LYS A 143 15.83 5.63 -4.93
CA LYS A 143 17.14 5.02 -5.10
C LYS A 143 17.20 3.53 -4.82
N VAL A 144 16.34 3.02 -3.91
CA VAL A 144 16.25 1.57 -3.65
C VAL A 144 15.78 0.78 -4.87
N LYS A 145 15.13 1.45 -5.83
CA LYS A 145 14.55 0.85 -7.03
C LYS A 145 15.55 0.77 -8.20
N SER A 146 16.84 0.96 -7.95
CA SER A 146 17.86 0.85 -9.00
C SER A 146 19.17 0.30 -8.48
N VAL A 147 19.73 -0.67 -9.21
CA VAL A 147 21.08 -1.22 -8.97
C VAL A 147 22.15 -0.13 -9.05
N ALA A 148 22.00 0.85 -9.95
CA ALA A 148 22.95 1.96 -10.10
C ALA A 148 23.09 2.83 -8.84
N SER A 149 22.07 2.84 -7.97
CA SER A 149 22.05 3.55 -6.68
C SER A 149 22.15 2.63 -5.46
N GLY A 150 22.54 1.38 -5.67
CA GLY A 150 22.76 0.41 -4.60
C GLY A 150 21.49 -0.35 -4.18
N GLY A 151 20.41 -0.21 -4.94
CA GLY A 151 19.17 -0.95 -4.75
C GLY A 151 19.04 -2.15 -5.70
N ALA A 152 17.80 -2.44 -6.12
CA ALA A 152 17.47 -3.52 -7.06
C ALA A 152 16.55 -2.98 -8.16
N ASP A 153 16.86 -3.25 -9.42
CA ASP A 153 16.03 -2.86 -10.56
C ASP A 153 14.68 -3.59 -10.52
N PRO A 154 13.58 -2.92 -10.96
CA PRO A 154 12.26 -3.54 -11.00
C PRO A 154 12.17 -4.64 -12.06
N TRP A 155 11.29 -5.59 -11.83
CA TRP A 155 10.75 -6.43 -12.89
C TRP A 155 9.65 -5.68 -13.67
N PRO A 156 9.30 -6.11 -14.89
CA PRO A 156 8.29 -5.45 -15.71
C PRO A 156 6.97 -5.21 -14.97
N SER A 157 6.64 -3.94 -14.70
CA SER A 157 5.51 -3.55 -13.84
C SER A 157 4.14 -3.84 -14.45
N GLU A 158 4.08 -4.10 -15.75
CA GLU A 158 2.87 -4.57 -16.42
C GLU A 158 2.52 -6.04 -16.11
N LYS A 159 3.45 -6.79 -15.49
CA LYS A 159 3.29 -8.21 -15.13
C LYS A 159 3.42 -8.47 -13.65
N TYR A 160 4.23 -7.67 -12.94
CA TYR A 160 4.58 -7.92 -11.55
C TYR A 160 4.32 -6.68 -10.69
N LEU A 161 3.79 -6.88 -9.49
CA LEU A 161 3.93 -5.92 -8.42
C LEU A 161 5.36 -6.03 -7.87
N ASN A 162 6.16 -4.98 -8.02
CA ASN A 162 7.48 -4.87 -7.40
C ASN A 162 7.34 -4.39 -5.96
N LEU A 163 7.90 -5.13 -5.03
CA LEU A 163 7.87 -4.83 -3.62
C LEU A 163 9.30 -4.85 -3.06
N TRP A 164 9.86 -3.67 -2.74
CA TRP A 164 11.18 -3.57 -2.13
C TRP A 164 11.07 -3.57 -0.62
N VAL A 165 11.93 -4.36 0.02
CA VAL A 165 12.05 -4.41 1.47
C VAL A 165 13.47 -4.01 1.84
N CYS A 166 13.60 -2.92 2.62
CA CYS A 166 14.91 -2.35 2.96
C CYS A 166 14.89 -1.63 4.31
N GLN A 167 16.02 -1.06 4.71
CA GLN A 167 16.05 -0.06 5.76
C GLN A 167 15.63 1.29 5.18
N LEU A 168 14.54 1.85 5.70
CA LEU A 168 14.11 3.21 5.42
C LEU A 168 14.57 4.16 6.53
N GLY A 169 14.99 5.35 6.15
CA GLY A 169 15.32 6.46 7.04
C GLY A 169 14.13 7.38 7.30
N GLY A 170 14.33 8.40 8.15
CA GLY A 170 13.32 9.45 8.37
C GLY A 170 12.04 9.00 9.08
N GLY A 171 12.02 7.80 9.66
CA GLY A 171 10.82 7.26 10.32
C GLY A 171 9.77 6.72 9.35
N LEU A 172 10.09 6.57 8.06
CA LEU A 172 9.18 6.00 7.07
C LEU A 172 8.93 4.51 7.33
N LEU A 173 7.67 4.09 7.27
CA LEU A 173 7.28 2.68 7.22
C LEU A 173 7.21 2.15 5.78
N GLY A 174 6.87 3.02 4.83
CA GLY A 174 6.80 2.67 3.43
C GLY A 174 6.48 3.85 2.54
N TYR A 175 6.45 3.58 1.24
CA TYR A 175 5.90 4.46 0.23
C TYR A 175 5.56 3.68 -1.04
N ALA A 176 4.62 4.20 -1.80
CA ALA A 176 4.19 3.67 -3.08
C ALA A 176 4.31 4.70 -4.19
N GLN A 177 4.23 4.25 -5.42
CA GLN A 177 3.93 5.09 -6.57
C GLN A 177 2.48 4.89 -6.98
N PHE A 178 1.71 5.97 -7.04
CA PHE A 178 0.37 5.93 -7.63
C PHE A 178 0.44 5.50 -9.11
N PRO A 179 -0.64 4.92 -9.66
CA PRO A 179 -0.69 4.52 -11.07
C PRO A 179 -0.34 5.66 -12.02
N GLY A 180 0.31 5.32 -13.14
CA GLY A 180 0.65 6.25 -14.21
C GLY A 180 2.03 6.92 -14.12
N GLY A 181 2.81 6.61 -13.07
CA GLY A 181 4.21 7.04 -12.98
C GLY A 181 5.16 6.19 -13.82
N PRO A 182 6.47 6.53 -13.83
CA PRO A 182 7.47 5.78 -14.57
C PRO A 182 7.51 4.31 -14.19
N ALA A 183 7.55 3.41 -15.17
CA ALA A 183 7.62 1.96 -14.95
C ALA A 183 8.87 1.53 -14.16
N ALA A 184 9.96 2.28 -14.30
CA ALA A 184 11.21 2.04 -13.59
C ALA A 184 11.13 2.25 -12.06
N THR A 185 10.07 2.90 -11.58
CA THR A 185 9.86 3.18 -10.15
C THR A 185 8.49 2.68 -9.66
N ASP A 186 7.75 1.95 -10.52
CA ASP A 186 6.42 1.45 -10.17
C ASP A 186 6.48 0.29 -9.17
N GLY A 187 5.75 0.42 -8.08
CA GLY A 187 5.67 -0.54 -6.98
C GLY A 187 5.70 0.12 -5.61
N VAL A 188 5.97 -0.67 -4.59
CA VAL A 188 5.94 -0.25 -3.19
C VAL A 188 7.26 -0.56 -2.47
N VAL A 189 7.61 0.26 -1.49
CA VAL A 189 8.81 0.09 -0.65
C VAL A 189 8.37 0.02 0.79
N ILE A 190 8.85 -0.98 1.54
CA ILE A 190 8.46 -1.21 2.93
C ILE A 190 9.72 -1.35 3.80
N LEU A 191 9.68 -0.72 4.98
CA LEU A 191 10.68 -0.92 6.03
C LEU A 191 10.67 -2.38 6.49
N HIS A 192 11.85 -3.02 6.57
CA HIS A 192 11.95 -4.44 6.93
C HIS A 192 11.34 -4.81 8.29
N THR A 193 11.27 -3.85 9.26
CA THR A 193 10.63 -4.06 10.56
C THR A 193 9.11 -3.83 10.53
N GLY A 194 8.56 -3.29 9.45
CA GLY A 194 7.12 -3.12 9.20
C GLY A 194 6.56 -4.11 8.17
N PHE A 195 7.33 -5.16 7.83
CA PHE A 195 7.01 -6.13 6.79
C PHE A 195 6.79 -7.53 7.37
N GLY A 196 5.65 -8.15 7.08
CA GLY A 196 5.28 -9.48 7.57
C GLY A 196 4.88 -9.49 9.05
N THR A 197 4.82 -10.72 9.62
CA THR A 197 4.34 -10.93 10.99
C THR A 197 5.33 -11.67 11.89
N ASN A 198 6.51 -11.99 11.37
CA ASN A 198 7.56 -12.69 12.10
C ASN A 198 8.95 -12.11 11.75
N GLY A 199 10.00 -12.77 12.20
CA GLY A 199 11.37 -12.35 11.91
C GLY A 199 11.72 -10.99 12.51
N THR A 200 11.96 -9.98 11.68
CA THR A 200 12.29 -8.62 12.11
C THR A 200 11.06 -7.73 12.31
N ALA A 201 9.87 -8.21 11.96
CA ALA A 201 8.64 -7.44 12.15
C ALA A 201 8.46 -7.06 13.63
N ALA A 202 8.22 -5.77 13.91
CA ALA A 202 8.24 -5.22 15.26
C ALA A 202 7.02 -4.33 15.54
N ALA A 203 6.44 -4.49 16.74
CA ALA A 203 5.32 -3.68 17.19
C ALA A 203 5.70 -2.17 17.20
N PRO A 204 4.71 -1.30 16.88
CA PRO A 204 3.29 -1.57 16.67
C PRO A 204 2.91 -1.94 15.22
N PHE A 205 3.89 -2.14 14.31
CA PHE A 205 3.69 -2.36 12.88
C PHE A 205 4.09 -3.78 12.44
N ASN A 206 3.69 -4.79 13.21
CA ASN A 206 4.09 -6.19 13.03
C ASN A 206 2.95 -7.12 12.59
N PHE A 207 1.85 -6.59 12.06
CA PHE A 207 0.80 -7.39 11.41
C PHE A 207 0.83 -7.28 9.88
N GLY A 208 1.87 -6.65 9.31
CA GLY A 208 2.06 -6.51 7.87
C GLY A 208 1.17 -5.46 7.20
N ARG A 209 0.48 -4.61 7.98
CA ARG A 209 -0.48 -3.62 7.46
C ARG A 209 0.18 -2.44 6.79
N SER A 210 1.49 -2.23 6.97
CA SER A 210 2.24 -1.25 6.19
C SER A 210 2.23 -1.59 4.70
N ALA A 211 2.43 -2.86 4.33
CA ALA A 211 2.35 -3.26 2.93
C ALA A 211 0.92 -3.18 2.38
N THR A 212 -0.10 -3.55 3.18
CA THR A 212 -1.52 -3.39 2.80
C THR A 212 -1.84 -1.93 2.50
N HIS A 213 -1.38 -0.99 3.32
CA HIS A 213 -1.53 0.46 3.14
C HIS A 213 -0.88 0.93 1.84
N GLU A 214 0.41 0.64 1.63
CA GLU A 214 1.14 1.10 0.45
C GLU A 214 0.59 0.48 -0.86
N ILE A 215 0.15 -0.77 -0.82
CA ILE A 215 -0.53 -1.40 -1.98
C ILE A 215 -1.89 -0.74 -2.25
N GLY A 216 -2.58 -0.26 -1.21
CA GLY A 216 -3.76 0.58 -1.38
C GLY A 216 -3.47 1.82 -2.25
N HIS A 217 -2.37 2.54 -1.97
CA HIS A 217 -1.92 3.65 -2.80
C HIS A 217 -1.52 3.22 -4.22
N TRP A 218 -0.78 2.12 -4.35
CA TRP A 218 -0.42 1.55 -5.65
C TRP A 218 -1.65 1.19 -6.49
N LEU A 219 -2.78 0.90 -5.83
CA LEU A 219 -4.11 0.68 -6.43
C LEU A 219 -5.01 1.93 -6.43
N ASN A 220 -4.41 3.12 -6.34
CA ASN A 220 -5.07 4.42 -6.47
C ASN A 220 -5.91 4.89 -5.26
N LEU A 221 -5.77 4.31 -4.07
CA LEU A 221 -6.41 4.86 -2.87
C LEU A 221 -5.59 6.02 -2.30
N ARG A 222 -6.26 7.03 -1.77
CA ARG A 222 -5.68 8.12 -0.99
C ARG A 222 -5.86 7.85 0.50
N HIS A 223 -5.18 8.63 1.34
CA HIS A 223 -5.47 8.64 2.76
C HIS A 223 -6.89 9.15 3.01
N ILE A 224 -7.60 8.55 3.95
CA ILE A 224 -9.02 8.84 4.18
C ILE A 224 -9.32 10.25 4.68
N TRP A 225 -8.31 10.98 5.19
CA TRP A 225 -8.46 12.40 5.59
C TRP A 225 -8.16 13.37 4.44
N GLY A 226 -7.78 12.87 3.25
CA GLY A 226 -7.57 13.66 2.04
C GLY A 226 -6.33 14.56 2.04
N ASP A 227 -5.37 14.33 2.95
CA ASP A 227 -4.04 14.98 3.00
C ASP A 227 -4.05 16.52 3.10
N ASP A 228 -5.09 17.11 3.68
CA ASP A 228 -5.22 18.56 3.87
C ASP A 228 -4.71 19.08 5.23
N GLY A 229 -3.93 18.29 5.93
CA GLY A 229 -3.50 18.53 7.31
C GLY A 229 -4.63 18.22 8.28
N ASN A 230 -5.13 19.24 8.99
CA ASN A 230 -6.23 19.10 9.96
C ASN A 230 -7.43 19.99 9.59
N ALA A 231 -7.66 20.24 8.30
CA ALA A 231 -8.60 21.30 7.86
C ALA A 231 -10.03 20.81 7.63
N CYS A 232 -10.31 19.53 7.61
CA CYS A 232 -11.61 18.94 7.28
C CYS A 232 -12.13 19.27 5.87
N ASN A 233 -11.26 19.66 4.94
CA ASN A 233 -11.61 20.00 3.57
C ASN A 233 -11.02 19.01 2.55
N GLY A 234 -10.18 18.08 3.02
CA GLY A 234 -9.57 17.06 2.19
C GLY A 234 -10.61 16.07 1.66
N ASP A 235 -10.28 15.45 0.53
CA ASP A 235 -11.12 14.45 -0.12
C ASP A 235 -10.25 13.31 -0.64
N ASP A 236 -10.56 12.10 -0.25
CA ASP A 236 -9.94 10.89 -0.76
C ASP A 236 -10.61 10.36 -2.05
N PHE A 237 -11.65 11.05 -2.51
CA PHE A 237 -12.50 10.71 -3.66
C PHE A 237 -13.23 9.37 -3.49
N VAL A 238 -13.61 9.03 -2.26
CA VAL A 238 -14.40 7.87 -1.91
C VAL A 238 -15.58 8.29 -1.02
N ALA A 239 -16.79 8.07 -1.48
CA ALA A 239 -17.98 8.67 -0.85
C ALA A 239 -18.40 8.01 0.48
N ASP A 240 -17.95 6.79 0.76
CA ASP A 240 -18.30 6.02 1.96
C ASP A 240 -17.22 6.02 3.05
N THR A 241 -16.19 6.85 2.89
CA THR A 241 -15.20 7.17 3.92
C THR A 241 -15.61 8.50 4.59
N PRO A 242 -15.93 8.52 5.90
CA PRO A 242 -16.20 9.75 6.60
C PRO A 242 -14.99 10.69 6.58
N ASN A 243 -15.22 11.98 6.34
CA ASN A 243 -14.15 12.97 6.38
C ASN A 243 -13.57 13.07 7.80
N ALA A 244 -12.25 13.00 7.93
CA ALA A 244 -11.51 13.07 9.18
C ALA A 244 -10.57 14.30 9.21
N ALA A 245 -10.31 14.85 10.39
CA ALA A 245 -9.50 16.07 10.54
C ALA A 245 -7.98 15.83 10.35
N GLY A 246 -7.58 14.64 9.99
CA GLY A 246 -6.18 14.26 9.82
C GLY A 246 -5.98 12.79 10.13
N PRO A 247 -4.75 12.29 10.10
CA PRO A 247 -4.46 10.91 10.40
C PRO A 247 -4.73 10.58 11.87
N ASN A 248 -5.29 9.41 12.11
CA ASN A 248 -5.36 8.84 13.44
C ASN A 248 -4.08 8.05 13.73
N PHE A 249 -3.57 8.13 14.96
CA PHE A 249 -2.35 7.45 15.38
C PHE A 249 -2.60 6.53 16.58
N GLY A 250 -1.75 5.52 16.73
CA GLY A 250 -1.83 4.59 17.85
C GLY A 250 -3.11 3.74 17.77
N LYS A 251 -3.80 3.63 18.89
CA LYS A 251 -5.04 2.84 19.04
C LYS A 251 -6.21 3.74 19.42
N PRO A 252 -6.87 4.39 18.45
CA PRO A 252 -8.00 5.26 18.75
C PRO A 252 -9.15 4.48 19.38
N THR A 253 -9.93 5.18 20.20
CA THR A 253 -11.13 4.60 20.83
C THR A 253 -12.38 5.00 20.02
N PHE A 254 -13.19 4.01 19.64
CA PHE A 254 -14.45 4.27 18.95
C PHE A 254 -15.55 4.74 19.92
N PRO A 255 -16.39 5.74 19.56
CA PRO A 255 -16.23 6.60 18.37
C PRO A 255 -15.15 7.68 18.58
N HIS A 256 -14.39 7.99 17.51
CA HIS A 256 -13.47 9.11 17.47
C HIS A 256 -14.01 10.17 16.52
N VAL A 257 -14.59 11.24 17.06
CA VAL A 257 -15.33 12.23 16.26
C VAL A 257 -14.49 13.44 15.96
N THR A 258 -14.27 13.69 14.67
CA THR A 258 -13.66 14.91 14.14
C THR A 258 -14.57 15.49 13.03
N CYS A 259 -14.24 16.59 12.41
CA CYS A 259 -14.89 17.12 11.20
C CYS A 259 -16.43 17.06 11.14
N ASN A 260 -17.13 17.13 12.26
CA ASN A 260 -18.60 16.97 12.33
C ASN A 260 -19.13 15.64 11.78
N ASN A 261 -18.32 14.58 11.78
CA ASN A 261 -18.68 13.25 11.31
C ASN A 261 -19.39 12.38 12.38
N GLY A 262 -19.84 13.01 13.47
CA GLY A 262 -20.61 12.32 14.52
C GLY A 262 -22.01 11.90 14.04
N PRO A 263 -22.62 10.89 14.71
CA PRO A 263 -22.12 10.24 15.94
C PRO A 263 -21.04 9.17 15.72
N ASP A 264 -20.82 8.72 14.50
CA ASP A 264 -20.04 7.51 14.19
C ASP A 264 -18.52 7.78 14.17
N GLY A 265 -18.12 9.00 13.79
CA GLY A 265 -16.72 9.45 13.85
C GLY A 265 -15.86 8.98 12.70
N ASP A 266 -14.55 9.07 12.91
CA ASP A 266 -13.51 8.71 11.96
C ASP A 266 -13.45 7.20 11.74
N LEU A 267 -13.20 6.80 10.48
CA LEU A 267 -13.01 5.40 10.10
C LEU A 267 -11.54 4.95 10.36
N PHE A 268 -11.02 5.21 11.55
CA PHE A 268 -9.61 4.97 11.90
C PHE A 268 -9.15 3.51 11.76
N MET A 269 -10.08 2.56 11.63
CA MET A 269 -9.79 1.15 11.37
C MET A 269 -9.59 0.84 9.88
N ASN A 270 -9.65 1.83 9.01
CA ASN A 270 -9.38 1.68 7.58
C ASN A 270 -7.88 1.53 7.32
N TYR A 271 -7.50 0.65 6.38
CA TYR A 271 -6.10 0.45 6.01
C TYR A 271 -5.41 1.71 5.46
N MET A 272 -6.16 2.72 5.02
CA MET A 272 -5.63 3.99 4.51
C MET A 272 -5.54 5.09 5.57
N ASP A 273 -5.68 4.77 6.86
CA ASP A 273 -5.37 5.64 7.99
C ASP A 273 -3.94 5.33 8.54
N TYR A 274 -3.54 6.03 9.62
CA TYR A 274 -2.23 5.89 10.27
C TYR A 274 -2.29 5.24 11.65
N SER A 275 -3.38 4.57 11.98
CA SER A 275 -3.50 3.77 13.20
C SER A 275 -2.46 2.65 13.26
N ASP A 276 -2.22 2.10 14.46
CA ASP A 276 -1.36 0.92 14.64
C ASP A 276 -1.94 -0.28 13.88
N ASP A 277 -1.10 -1.23 13.50
CA ASP A 277 -1.50 -2.38 12.69
C ASP A 277 -2.67 -3.18 13.28
N ASP A 278 -2.76 -3.30 14.60
CA ASP A 278 -3.84 -4.01 15.29
C ASP A 278 -5.15 -3.21 15.44
N SER A 279 -5.16 -2.01 14.89
CA SER A 279 -6.33 -1.11 14.92
C SER A 279 -6.89 -0.81 13.52
N MET A 280 -6.31 -1.39 12.46
CA MET A 280 -6.78 -1.24 11.08
C MET A 280 -7.04 -2.61 10.46
N PHE A 281 -8.23 -2.81 9.89
CA PHE A 281 -8.66 -4.14 9.46
C PHE A 281 -9.72 -4.15 8.34
N MET A 282 -9.90 -3.03 7.59
CA MET A 282 -10.91 -3.01 6.52
C MET A 282 -10.60 -2.03 5.38
N PHE A 283 -11.11 -2.36 4.20
CA PHE A 283 -11.42 -1.41 3.13
C PHE A 283 -12.92 -1.24 2.99
N THR A 284 -13.36 -0.08 2.46
CA THR A 284 -14.78 0.17 2.16
C THR A 284 -15.16 -0.30 0.76
N GLN A 285 -16.50 -0.39 0.51
CA GLN A 285 -17.06 -0.70 -0.81
C GLN A 285 -16.61 0.32 -1.87
N GLY A 286 -16.61 1.62 -1.52
CA GLY A 286 -16.15 2.69 -2.40
C GLY A 286 -14.65 2.58 -2.71
N GLN A 287 -13.83 2.25 -1.71
CA GLN A 287 -12.40 2.00 -1.92
C GLN A 287 -12.18 0.78 -2.84
N VAL A 288 -12.91 -0.31 -2.63
CA VAL A 288 -12.83 -1.48 -3.53
C VAL A 288 -13.28 -1.13 -4.94
N ALA A 289 -14.33 -0.34 -5.12
CA ALA A 289 -14.73 0.13 -6.44
C ALA A 289 -13.62 0.96 -7.13
N ARG A 290 -12.93 1.82 -6.37
CA ARG A 290 -11.79 2.60 -6.86
C ARG A 290 -10.60 1.71 -7.23
N ILE A 291 -10.26 0.73 -6.40
CA ILE A 291 -9.24 -0.29 -6.66
C ILE A 291 -9.54 -1.05 -7.96
N GLN A 292 -10.76 -1.56 -8.13
CA GLN A 292 -11.17 -2.31 -9.31
C GLN A 292 -11.12 -1.44 -10.58
N THR A 293 -11.51 -0.16 -10.49
CA THR A 293 -11.37 0.79 -11.60
C THR A 293 -9.91 0.99 -11.99
N SER A 294 -9.01 1.12 -11.01
CA SER A 294 -7.57 1.26 -11.27
C SER A 294 -6.96 0.01 -11.91
N LEU A 295 -7.37 -1.19 -11.49
CA LEU A 295 -6.96 -2.43 -12.15
C LEU A 295 -7.38 -2.48 -13.62
N ASP A 296 -8.59 -2.01 -13.94
CA ASP A 296 -9.10 -2.02 -15.31
C ASP A 296 -8.46 -0.93 -16.18
N ALA A 297 -8.31 0.29 -15.65
CA ALA A 297 -7.91 1.46 -16.43
C ALA A 297 -6.39 1.69 -16.45
N ASP A 298 -5.74 1.48 -15.29
CA ASP A 298 -4.32 1.84 -15.10
C ASP A 298 -3.38 0.63 -15.16
N ARG A 299 -3.89 -0.57 -14.82
CA ARG A 299 -3.11 -1.82 -14.73
C ARG A 299 -3.78 -2.98 -15.46
N PRO A 300 -4.19 -2.78 -16.73
CA PRO A 300 -5.08 -3.73 -17.43
C PRO A 300 -4.46 -5.10 -17.66
N THR A 301 -3.13 -5.22 -17.65
CA THR A 301 -2.41 -6.47 -17.94
C THR A 301 -2.01 -7.24 -16.69
N ILE A 302 -1.98 -6.59 -15.51
CA ILE A 302 -1.51 -7.25 -14.30
C ILE A 302 -2.57 -8.24 -13.76
N GLY A 303 -2.15 -9.44 -13.40
CA GLY A 303 -3.06 -10.49 -12.91
C GLY A 303 -4.06 -11.00 -13.94
N VAL A 304 -3.81 -10.76 -15.23
CA VAL A 304 -4.56 -11.33 -16.36
C VAL A 304 -3.68 -12.41 -16.95
N GLY A 305 -3.96 -13.66 -16.62
CA GLY A 305 -3.29 -14.86 -17.14
C GLY A 305 -4.01 -15.46 -18.31
#